data_1221af32c9ee484cba9bd2db906991d3
#
_entry.id   1221af32c9ee484cba9bd2db906991d3
#
_cell.length_a   1.000
_cell.length_b   1.000
_cell.length_c   1.000
_cell.angle_alpha   90.00
_cell.angle_beta   90.00
_cell.angle_gamma   90.00
#
_symmetry.space_group_name_H-M   'P 1'
#
loop_
_entity.id
_entity.type
_entity.pdbx_description
1 polymer ?
#
loop_
_entity_poly.entity_id
_entity_poly.type
_entity_poly.pdbx_seq_one_letter_code
_entity_poly.pdbx_strand_id
1 'polypeptide(L)'
;MLPPIVYILLDENVLRREVGDAKIMSEALDHLAALAARPRISVQTLPGKGAHAGLQGAIALAETPGAVVVNLEDFTDGRTTDSPVTVARASERLDTLRSDAYRASESLTMIEKAAEQWRA
;
A
#
# COMPACT_ATOMS: atom_id res chain seq x y z
N MET A 1 18.46 -2.81 -17.24
CA MET A 1 17.88 -1.86 -16.28
C MET A 1 17.20 -2.63 -15.16
N LEU A 2 17.51 -2.28 -13.91
CA LEU A 2 16.86 -2.90 -12.76
C LEU A 2 15.41 -2.40 -12.63
N PRO A 3 14.45 -3.27 -12.24
CA PRO A 3 13.11 -2.81 -11.94
C PRO A 3 13.12 -1.87 -10.74
N PRO A 4 12.12 -1.00 -10.59
CA PRO A 4 12.05 -0.11 -9.44
C PRO A 4 11.87 -0.88 -8.14
N ILE A 5 12.31 -0.27 -7.05
CA ILE A 5 11.98 -0.73 -5.71
C ILE A 5 10.68 0.00 -5.33
N VAL A 6 9.68 -0.77 -4.91
CA VAL A 6 8.36 -0.21 -4.60
C VAL A 6 8.01 -0.53 -3.15
N TYR A 7 7.60 0.51 -2.42
CA TYR A 7 7.08 0.39 -1.06
C TYR A 7 5.62 0.80 -1.08
N ILE A 8 4.76 -0.09 -0.63
CA ILE A 8 3.33 0.16 -0.53
C ILE A 8 2.91 0.01 0.93
N LEU A 9 2.23 1.01 1.44
CA LEU A 9 1.74 1.02 2.80
C LEU A 9 0.25 1.36 2.77
N LEU A 10 -0.57 0.53 3.41
CA LEU A 10 -2.02 0.73 3.40
C LEU A 10 -2.63 0.40 4.76
N ASP A 11 -3.71 1.11 5.08
CA ASP A 11 -4.49 0.85 6.28
C ASP A 11 -5.18 -0.51 6.13
N GLU A 12 -5.14 -1.36 7.17
CA GLU A 12 -5.75 -2.69 7.09
C GLU A 12 -7.26 -2.64 6.83
N ASN A 13 -7.92 -1.55 7.17
CA ASN A 13 -9.35 -1.40 6.90
C ASN A 13 -9.68 -1.33 5.41
N VAL A 14 -8.70 -0.97 4.58
CA VAL A 14 -8.86 -0.99 3.11
C VAL A 14 -9.20 -2.39 2.61
N LEU A 15 -8.69 -3.43 3.29
CA LEU A 15 -8.93 -4.82 2.91
C LEU A 15 -10.39 -5.24 3.09
N ARG A 16 -11.14 -4.52 3.90
CA ARG A 16 -12.54 -4.81 4.23
C ARG A 16 -13.53 -3.80 3.67
N ARG A 17 -13.02 -2.71 3.08
CA ARG A 17 -13.87 -1.66 2.52
C ARG A 17 -14.28 -2.06 1.11
N GLU A 18 -15.57 -2.30 0.92
CA GLU A 18 -16.08 -2.69 -0.41
C GLU A 18 -16.01 -1.52 -1.39
N VAL A 19 -15.31 -1.76 -2.51
CA VAL A 19 -15.26 -0.86 -3.65
C VAL A 19 -15.65 -1.70 -4.86
N GLY A 20 -16.74 -1.34 -5.51
CA GLY A 20 -17.33 -2.17 -6.54
C GLY A 20 -18.16 -3.29 -5.92
N ASP A 21 -17.77 -4.53 -6.13
CA ASP A 21 -18.44 -5.70 -5.56
C ASP A 21 -17.43 -6.70 -4.99
N ALA A 22 -17.93 -7.81 -4.44
CA ALA A 22 -17.06 -8.82 -3.83
C ALA A 22 -16.09 -9.45 -4.81
N LYS A 23 -16.49 -9.63 -6.06
CA LYS A 23 -15.62 -10.19 -7.10
C LYS A 23 -14.48 -9.23 -7.42
N ILE A 24 -14.79 -7.94 -7.56
CA ILE A 24 -13.78 -6.91 -7.81
C ILE A 24 -12.80 -6.85 -6.64
N MET A 25 -13.29 -6.90 -5.41
CA MET A 25 -12.44 -6.90 -4.23
C MET A 25 -11.51 -8.12 -4.20
N SER A 26 -12.04 -9.32 -4.43
CA SER A 26 -11.20 -10.52 -4.40
C SER A 26 -10.12 -10.49 -5.48
N GLU A 27 -10.46 -10.06 -6.68
CA GLU A 27 -9.51 -9.95 -7.78
C GLU A 27 -8.42 -8.91 -7.51
N ALA A 28 -8.81 -7.75 -6.97
CA ALA A 28 -7.86 -6.70 -6.62
C ALA A 28 -6.90 -7.15 -5.52
N LEU A 29 -7.40 -7.85 -4.51
CA LEU A 29 -6.56 -8.34 -3.41
C LEU A 29 -5.66 -9.49 -3.85
N ASP A 30 -6.14 -10.36 -4.74
CA ASP A 30 -5.28 -11.40 -5.35
C ASP A 30 -4.14 -10.77 -6.13
N HIS A 31 -4.41 -9.70 -6.88
CA HIS A 31 -3.39 -8.98 -7.62
C HIS A 31 -2.37 -8.33 -6.66
N LEU A 32 -2.84 -7.72 -5.59
CA LEU A 32 -1.98 -7.12 -4.58
C LEU A 32 -1.09 -8.18 -3.91
N ALA A 33 -1.64 -9.35 -3.61
CA ALA A 33 -0.87 -10.46 -3.03
C ALA A 33 0.21 -10.93 -4.00
N ALA A 34 -0.09 -11.01 -5.30
CA ALA A 34 0.88 -11.38 -6.32
C ALA A 34 2.01 -10.35 -6.41
N LEU A 35 1.70 -9.07 -6.32
CA LEU A 35 2.71 -8.00 -6.28
C LEU A 35 3.58 -8.12 -5.03
N ALA A 36 2.96 -8.39 -3.88
CA ALA A 36 3.67 -8.51 -2.61
C ALA A 36 4.66 -9.67 -2.57
N ALA A 37 4.48 -10.67 -3.43
CA ALA A 37 5.38 -11.80 -3.53
C ALA A 37 6.64 -11.49 -4.36
N ARG A 38 6.69 -10.36 -5.05
CA ARG A 38 7.84 -9.98 -5.87
C ARG A 38 8.98 -9.42 -5.02
N PRO A 39 10.27 -9.76 -5.34
CA PRO A 39 11.40 -9.40 -4.48
C PRO A 39 11.64 -7.89 -4.30
N ARG A 40 11.23 -7.08 -5.26
CA ARG A 40 11.49 -5.64 -5.20
C ARG A 40 10.26 -4.83 -4.80
N ILE A 41 9.20 -5.50 -4.38
CA ILE A 41 7.97 -4.85 -3.94
C ILE A 41 7.72 -5.24 -2.49
N SER A 42 7.57 -4.24 -1.63
CA SER A 42 7.23 -4.43 -0.23
C SER A 42 5.83 -3.87 0.01
N VAL A 43 4.94 -4.72 0.52
CA VAL A 43 3.58 -4.30 0.89
C VAL A 43 3.42 -4.54 2.38
N GLN A 44 3.09 -3.49 3.10
CA GLN A 44 2.85 -3.57 4.54
C GLN A 44 1.52 -2.92 4.88
N THR A 45 0.79 -3.52 5.81
CA THR A 45 -0.47 -2.98 6.30
C THR A 45 -0.25 -2.33 7.66
N LEU A 46 -1.02 -1.29 7.94
CA LEU A 46 -1.03 -0.60 9.22
C LEU A 46 -2.24 -1.05 10.03
N PRO A 47 -2.07 -1.24 11.35
CA PRO A 47 -3.22 -1.51 12.21
C PRO A 47 -4.30 -0.44 12.05
N GLY A 48 -5.56 -0.87 11.99
CA GLY A 48 -6.69 0.04 11.82
C GLY A 48 -7.03 0.87 13.04
N LYS A 49 -6.33 0.65 14.15
CA LYS A 49 -6.47 1.40 15.40
C LYS A 49 -5.17 2.12 15.70
N GLY A 50 -5.26 3.40 16.00
CA GLY A 50 -4.08 4.20 16.36
C GLY A 50 -4.02 5.50 15.58
N ALA A 51 -2.98 6.28 15.88
CA ALA A 51 -2.82 7.63 15.33
C ALA A 51 -2.14 7.60 13.97
N HIS A 52 -2.82 7.09 12.96
CA HIS A 52 -2.36 7.18 11.57
C HIS A 52 -3.01 8.38 10.91
N ALA A 53 -2.97 9.51 11.58
CA ALA A 53 -3.65 10.72 11.14
C ALA A 53 -3.28 11.05 9.69
N GLY A 54 -4.30 11.10 8.84
CA GLY A 54 -4.14 11.45 7.45
C GLY A 54 -3.84 10.31 6.49
N LEU A 55 -3.63 9.07 6.97
CA LEU A 55 -3.57 7.92 6.07
C LEU A 55 -4.95 7.30 5.98
N GLN A 56 -5.67 7.61 4.90
CA GLN A 56 -7.04 7.16 4.69
C GLN A 56 -7.17 6.12 3.60
N GLY A 57 -6.06 5.68 3.04
CA GLY A 57 -6.03 4.71 1.96
C GLY A 57 -4.65 4.09 1.85
N ALA A 58 -3.92 4.44 0.82
CA ALA A 58 -2.60 3.88 0.57
C ALA A 58 -1.60 4.96 0.19
N ILE A 59 -0.34 4.69 0.51
CA ILE A 59 0.79 5.48 0.01
C ILE A 59 1.75 4.51 -0.67
N ALA A 60 2.18 4.81 -1.87
CA ALA A 60 3.15 4.02 -2.62
C ALA A 60 4.30 4.90 -3.06
N LEU A 61 5.51 4.39 -2.92
CA LEU A 61 6.72 5.08 -3.33
C LEU A 61 7.54 4.13 -4.20
N ALA A 62 7.88 4.58 -5.40
CA ALA A 62 8.71 3.81 -6.33
C ALA A 62 10.04 4.53 -6.54
N GLU A 63 11.13 3.80 -6.36
CA GLU A 63 12.48 4.31 -6.54
C GLU A 63 13.15 3.64 -7.72
N THR A 64 13.65 4.45 -8.64
CA THR A 64 14.52 4.00 -9.72
C THR A 64 15.83 4.78 -9.65
N PRO A 65 16.90 4.33 -10.32
CA PRO A 65 18.10 5.15 -10.40
C PRO A 65 17.77 6.50 -11.02
N GLY A 66 17.89 7.57 -10.24
CA GLY A 66 17.66 8.94 -10.70
C GLY A 66 16.24 9.48 -10.58
N ALA A 67 15.28 8.69 -10.08
CA ALA A 67 13.91 9.18 -9.94
C ALA A 67 13.19 8.55 -8.76
N VAL A 68 12.36 9.32 -8.07
CA VAL A 68 11.46 8.84 -7.04
C VAL A 68 10.07 9.39 -7.32
N VAL A 69 9.08 8.52 -7.34
CA VAL A 69 7.69 8.87 -7.62
C VAL A 69 6.83 8.40 -6.47
N VAL A 70 5.90 9.22 -6.05
CA VAL A 70 4.95 8.91 -4.97
C VAL A 70 3.54 8.92 -5.51
N ASN A 71 2.77 7.90 -5.15
CA ASN A 71 1.32 7.86 -5.35
C ASN A 71 0.65 7.94 -3.98
N LEU A 72 -0.25 8.90 -3.85
CA LEU A 72 -1.02 9.13 -2.63
C LEU A 72 -2.49 8.90 -2.95
N GLU A 73 -3.13 7.96 -2.26
CA GLU A 73 -4.55 7.70 -2.43
C GLU A 73 -5.31 8.03 -1.16
N ASP A 74 -6.41 8.75 -1.31
CA ASP A 74 -7.33 9.04 -0.24
C ASP A 74 -8.78 8.75 -0.69
N PHE A 75 -9.77 9.16 0.10
CA PHE A 75 -11.17 8.88 -0.22
C PHE A 75 -11.70 9.63 -1.44
N THR A 76 -11.04 10.70 -1.84
CA THR A 76 -11.56 11.60 -2.88
C THR A 76 -10.78 11.50 -4.17
N ASP A 77 -9.50 11.18 -4.11
CA ASP A 77 -8.64 11.27 -5.29
C ASP A 77 -7.35 10.49 -5.11
N GLY A 78 -6.80 9.99 -6.22
CA GLY A 78 -5.47 9.41 -6.29
C GLY A 78 -4.54 10.37 -7.03
N ARG A 79 -3.34 10.58 -6.51
CA ARG A 79 -2.40 11.52 -7.09
C ARG A 79 -1.00 10.93 -7.16
N THR A 80 -0.39 11.01 -8.34
CA THR A 80 0.99 10.59 -8.57
C THR A 80 1.84 11.83 -8.84
N THR A 81 2.97 11.94 -8.19
CA THR A 81 3.86 13.09 -8.35
C THR A 81 5.33 12.71 -8.16
N ASP A 82 6.20 13.44 -8.84
CA ASP A 82 7.66 13.39 -8.66
C ASP A 82 8.20 14.70 -8.07
N SER A 83 7.32 15.58 -7.63
CA SER A 83 7.71 16.84 -7.01
C SER A 83 8.66 16.60 -5.82
N PRO A 84 9.87 17.16 -5.81
CA PRO A 84 10.85 16.90 -4.75
C PRO A 84 10.33 17.17 -3.34
N VAL A 85 9.58 18.23 -3.16
CA VAL A 85 9.02 18.58 -1.84
C VAL A 85 8.00 17.53 -1.38
N THR A 86 7.08 17.15 -2.26
CA THR A 86 6.05 16.16 -1.94
C THR A 86 6.67 14.79 -1.71
N VAL A 87 7.64 14.40 -2.54
CA VAL A 87 8.36 13.14 -2.40
C VAL A 87 9.10 13.08 -1.06
N ALA A 88 9.79 14.14 -0.67
CA ALA A 88 10.52 14.18 0.59
C ALA A 88 9.59 14.04 1.79
N ARG A 89 8.44 14.71 1.79
CA ARG A 89 7.45 14.61 2.85
C ARG A 89 6.83 13.22 2.92
N ALA A 90 6.51 12.64 1.77
CA ALA A 90 5.94 11.30 1.69
C ALA A 90 6.94 10.24 2.14
N SER A 91 8.21 10.37 1.77
CA SER A 91 9.27 9.44 2.20
C SER A 91 9.45 9.47 3.71
N GLU A 92 9.47 10.66 4.30
CA GLU A 92 9.58 10.82 5.75
C GLU A 92 8.38 10.21 6.46
N ARG A 93 7.18 10.45 5.96
CA ARG A 93 5.96 9.89 6.50
C ARG A 93 5.94 8.38 6.38
N LEU A 94 6.33 7.85 5.22
CA LEU A 94 6.41 6.41 5.01
C LEU A 94 7.34 5.75 6.03
N ASP A 95 8.51 6.32 6.26
CA ASP A 95 9.47 5.80 7.23
C ASP A 95 8.89 5.79 8.64
N THR A 96 8.18 6.84 9.03
CA THR A 96 7.54 6.92 10.33
C THR A 96 6.45 5.86 10.48
N LEU A 97 5.60 5.72 9.48
CA LEU A 97 4.48 4.78 9.52
C LEU A 97 4.95 3.32 9.47
N ARG A 98 6.04 3.05 8.77
CA ARG A 98 6.57 1.68 8.67
C ARG A 98 6.99 1.11 10.03
N SER A 99 7.37 1.95 10.97
CA SER A 99 7.72 1.47 12.30
C SER A 99 6.51 0.91 13.07
N ASP A 100 5.30 1.30 12.69
CA ASP A 100 4.06 0.83 13.29
C ASP A 100 3.34 -0.22 12.44
N ALA A 101 3.88 -0.53 11.27
CA ALA A 101 3.24 -1.45 10.32
C ALA A 101 3.49 -2.91 10.67
N TYR A 102 2.58 -3.77 10.25
CA TYR A 102 2.81 -5.21 10.27
C TYR A 102 3.95 -5.56 9.32
N ARG A 103 4.66 -6.64 9.59
CA ARG A 103 5.71 -7.15 8.71
C ARG A 103 5.15 -7.48 7.34
N ALA A 104 6.01 -7.47 6.33
CA ALA A 104 5.61 -7.82 4.98
C ALA A 104 5.00 -9.22 4.89
N SER A 105 5.57 -10.21 5.59
CA SER A 105 5.03 -11.58 5.61
C SER A 105 3.66 -11.67 6.28
N GLU A 106 3.46 -10.95 7.37
CA GLU A 106 2.16 -10.88 8.04
C GLU A 106 1.14 -10.17 7.18
N SER A 107 1.54 -9.08 6.53
CA SER A 107 0.68 -8.30 5.64
C SER A 107 0.21 -9.15 4.45
N LEU A 108 1.11 -9.93 3.86
CA LEU A 108 0.74 -10.82 2.77
C LEU A 108 -0.33 -11.83 3.22
N THR A 109 -0.16 -12.43 4.39
CA THR A 109 -1.16 -13.34 4.95
C THR A 109 -2.50 -12.65 5.16
N MET A 110 -2.50 -11.41 5.65
CA MET A 110 -3.73 -10.64 5.83
C MET A 110 -4.43 -10.36 4.51
N ILE A 111 -3.68 -10.02 3.48
CA ILE A 111 -4.21 -9.75 2.15
C ILE A 111 -4.83 -11.02 1.56
N GLU A 112 -4.14 -12.15 1.66
CA GLU A 112 -4.63 -13.43 1.16
C GLU A 112 -5.91 -13.86 1.86
N LYS A 113 -5.98 -13.72 3.17
CA LYS A 113 -7.18 -14.03 3.94
C LYS A 113 -8.35 -13.11 3.57
N ALA A 114 -8.09 -11.84 3.38
CA ALA A 114 -9.12 -10.89 2.96
C ALA A 114 -9.67 -11.26 1.58
N ALA A 115 -8.80 -11.64 0.65
CA ALA A 115 -9.22 -12.08 -0.69
C ALA A 115 -10.15 -13.29 -0.60
N GLU A 116 -9.83 -14.26 0.25
CA GLU A 116 -10.67 -15.44 0.49
C GLU A 116 -12.04 -15.07 1.07
N GLN A 117 -12.06 -14.14 2.00
CA GLN A 117 -13.32 -13.68 2.62
C GLN A 117 -14.25 -13.03 1.60
N TRP A 118 -13.68 -12.25 0.66
CA TRP A 118 -14.49 -11.64 -0.39
C TRP A 118 -15.02 -12.65 -1.41
N ARG A 119 -14.34 -13.79 -1.58
CA ARG A 119 -14.80 -14.88 -2.46
C ARG A 119 -15.90 -15.74 -1.83
N ALA A 120 -15.99 -15.73 -0.53
CA ALA A 120 -16.95 -16.59 0.21
C ALA A 120 -18.40 -16.13 0.04
#